data_e2755de291583a65399e59e6389c5f0a
#
_entry.id   e2755de291583a65399e59e6389c5f0a
#
_cell.length_a   1.000
_cell.length_b   1.000
_cell.length_c   1.000
_cell.angle_alpha   90.00
_cell.angle_beta   90.00
_cell.angle_gamma   90.00
#
_symmetry.space_group_name_H-M   'P 1'
#
loop_
_entity.id
_entity.type
_entity.pdbx_description
1 polymer ?
#
loop_
_entity_poly.entity_id
_entity_poly.type
_entity_poly.pdbx_seq_one_letter_code
_entity_poly.pdbx_strand_id
1 'polypeptide(L)'
;MNLGLIKMMNKDYNGAREAFGSAANAEGINEAMGVYYLRQGDYQTAAKAFGDSKSNNAALAQILNKDYSAAQSTLEAVRAPNATTYYMMAVVAARTNNEQAVYANLRKAAALDASIKDRAAIDKEFANYNVANL
;
A
#
# COMPACT_ATOMS: atom_id res chain seq x y z
N MET A 1 12.48 -16.87 -5.62
CA MET A 1 11.93 -15.77 -4.81
C MET A 1 12.61 -15.63 -3.47
N ASN A 2 12.76 -16.71 -2.73
CA ASN A 2 13.34 -16.64 -1.37
C ASN A 2 14.77 -16.09 -1.35
N LEU A 3 15.62 -16.48 -2.30
CA LEU A 3 16.98 -15.96 -2.38
C LEU A 3 17.02 -14.44 -2.59
N GLY A 4 16.17 -13.92 -3.46
CA GLY A 4 16.08 -12.49 -3.70
C GLY A 4 15.62 -11.72 -2.46
N LEU A 5 14.63 -12.26 -1.73
CA LEU A 5 14.13 -11.65 -0.50
C LEU A 5 15.20 -11.65 0.59
N ILE A 6 15.95 -12.73 0.73
CA ILE A 6 17.05 -12.81 1.70
C ILE A 6 18.11 -11.74 1.39
N LYS A 7 18.50 -11.61 0.14
CA LYS A 7 19.48 -10.61 -0.29
C LYS A 7 18.97 -9.18 -0.04
N MET A 8 17.69 -8.93 -0.26
CA MET A 8 17.08 -7.63 0.06
C MET A 8 17.13 -7.35 1.55
N MET A 9 16.82 -8.35 2.39
CA MET A 9 16.88 -8.20 3.84
C MET A 9 18.29 -7.87 4.32
N ASN A 10 19.30 -8.36 3.62
CA ASN A 10 20.71 -8.08 3.89
C ASN A 10 21.20 -6.80 3.19
N LYS A 11 20.30 -6.05 2.56
CA LYS A 11 20.60 -4.81 1.82
C LYS A 11 21.48 -5.05 0.59
N ASP A 12 21.48 -6.25 0.04
CA ASP A 12 22.20 -6.58 -1.19
C ASP A 12 21.26 -6.35 -2.39
N TYR A 13 21.09 -5.10 -2.76
CA TYR A 13 20.15 -4.72 -3.81
C TYR A 13 20.52 -5.31 -5.17
N ASN A 14 21.79 -5.28 -5.54
CA ASN A 14 22.22 -5.81 -6.84
C ASN A 14 22.02 -7.33 -6.92
N GLY A 15 22.37 -8.05 -5.87
CA GLY A 15 22.15 -9.49 -5.81
C GLY A 15 20.68 -9.85 -5.81
N ALA A 16 19.85 -9.08 -5.14
CA ALA A 16 18.41 -9.28 -5.14
C ALA A 16 17.83 -9.09 -6.56
N ARG A 17 18.28 -8.07 -7.26
CA ARG A 17 17.86 -7.80 -8.63
C ARG A 17 18.20 -8.97 -9.56
N GLU A 18 19.42 -9.51 -9.47
CA GLU A 18 19.83 -10.67 -10.26
C GLU A 18 18.99 -11.91 -9.95
N ALA A 19 18.76 -12.18 -8.67
CA ALA A 19 17.97 -13.34 -8.24
C ALA A 19 16.52 -13.25 -8.77
N PHE A 20 15.89 -12.09 -8.69
CA PHE A 20 14.54 -11.89 -9.20
C PHE A 20 14.52 -11.92 -10.74
N GLY A 21 15.53 -11.36 -11.40
CA GLY A 21 15.60 -11.34 -12.86
C GLY A 21 15.68 -12.73 -13.47
N SER A 22 16.21 -13.71 -12.76
CA SER A 22 16.30 -15.09 -13.23
C SER A 22 15.02 -15.90 -13.00
N ALA A 23 14.13 -15.47 -12.09
CA ALA A 23 13.02 -16.29 -11.63
C ALA A 23 11.64 -15.64 -11.78
N ALA A 24 11.56 -14.34 -11.95
CA ALA A 24 10.29 -13.62 -11.89
C ALA A 24 10.03 -12.79 -13.14
N ASN A 25 8.76 -12.52 -13.40
CA ASN A 25 8.36 -11.56 -14.43
C ASN A 25 8.65 -10.13 -13.94
N ALA A 26 8.50 -9.16 -14.85
CA ALA A 26 8.78 -7.75 -14.56
C ALA A 26 7.95 -7.21 -13.37
N GLU A 27 6.69 -7.63 -13.24
CA GLU A 27 5.83 -7.22 -12.16
C GLU A 27 6.35 -7.72 -10.80
N GLY A 28 6.78 -8.97 -10.73
CA GLY A 28 7.36 -9.53 -9.51
C GLY A 28 8.64 -8.82 -9.10
N ILE A 29 9.48 -8.46 -10.06
CA ILE A 29 10.71 -7.69 -9.82
C ILE A 29 10.35 -6.30 -9.28
N ASN A 30 9.41 -5.61 -9.92
CA ASN A 30 8.98 -4.27 -9.50
C ASN A 30 8.43 -4.28 -8.08
N GLU A 31 7.61 -5.27 -7.75
CA GLU A 31 7.03 -5.43 -6.41
C GLU A 31 8.13 -5.61 -5.36
N ALA A 32 9.08 -6.50 -5.62
CA ALA A 32 10.17 -6.77 -4.70
C ALA A 32 11.08 -5.55 -4.49
N MET A 33 11.39 -4.84 -5.55
CA MET A 33 12.24 -3.64 -5.48
C MET A 33 11.51 -2.50 -4.76
N GLY A 34 10.23 -2.34 -5.03
CA GLY A 34 9.41 -1.34 -4.35
C GLY A 34 9.38 -1.57 -2.85
N VAL A 35 9.17 -2.81 -2.42
CA VAL A 35 9.19 -3.19 -1.00
C VAL A 35 10.56 -2.90 -0.37
N TYR A 36 11.65 -3.18 -1.09
CA TYR A 36 12.99 -2.87 -0.61
C TYR A 36 13.13 -1.39 -0.27
N TYR A 37 12.76 -0.50 -1.19
CA TYR A 37 12.85 0.93 -0.96
C TYR A 37 11.88 1.44 0.11
N LEU A 38 10.69 0.83 0.22
CA LEU A 38 9.76 1.15 1.31
C LEU A 38 10.42 0.92 2.67
N ARG A 39 11.11 -0.21 2.83
CA ARG A 39 11.82 -0.54 4.07
C ARG A 39 12.96 0.41 4.36
N GLN A 40 13.57 0.99 3.33
CA GLN A 40 14.62 2.00 3.48
C GLN A 40 14.07 3.39 3.79
N GLY A 41 12.75 3.58 3.72
CA GLY A 41 12.14 4.88 3.92
C GLY A 41 12.25 5.82 2.73
N ASP A 42 12.70 5.30 1.58
CA ASP A 42 12.82 6.08 0.34
C ASP A 42 11.53 5.91 -0.48
N TYR A 43 10.51 6.66 -0.11
CA TYR A 43 9.18 6.50 -0.69
C TYR A 43 9.10 6.93 -2.15
N GLN A 44 9.85 7.95 -2.53
CA GLN A 44 9.90 8.41 -3.92
C GLN A 44 10.46 7.33 -4.84
N THR A 45 11.58 6.74 -4.47
CA THR A 45 12.19 5.66 -5.24
C THR A 45 11.33 4.41 -5.22
N ALA A 46 10.71 4.11 -4.08
CA ALA A 46 9.79 2.98 -3.95
C ALA A 46 8.63 3.11 -4.93
N ALA A 47 7.99 4.27 -4.99
CA ALA A 47 6.86 4.50 -5.90
C ALA A 47 7.29 4.30 -7.36
N LYS A 48 8.47 4.75 -7.74
CA LYS A 48 9.02 4.54 -9.09
C LYS A 48 9.32 3.06 -9.35
N ALA A 49 9.89 2.37 -8.37
CA ALA A 49 10.27 0.97 -8.51
C ALA A 49 9.06 0.06 -8.68
N PHE A 50 7.94 0.36 -8.03
CA PHE A 50 6.69 -0.38 -8.23
C PHE A 50 6.15 -0.24 -9.66
N GLY A 51 6.46 0.87 -10.35
CA GLY A 51 6.00 1.10 -11.71
C GLY A 51 4.48 1.02 -11.82
N ASP A 52 3.97 0.13 -12.68
CA ASP A 52 2.54 -0.06 -12.91
C ASP A 52 1.92 -1.15 -12.01
N SER A 53 2.61 -1.59 -10.98
CA SER A 53 2.06 -2.61 -10.07
C SER A 53 0.74 -2.15 -9.45
N LYS A 54 -0.27 -3.04 -9.49
CA LYS A 54 -1.60 -2.78 -8.91
C LYS A 54 -1.72 -3.58 -7.62
N SER A 55 -1.05 -3.10 -6.58
CA SER A 55 -0.97 -3.79 -5.30
C SER A 55 -1.13 -2.81 -4.13
N ASN A 56 -1.48 -3.35 -2.97
CA ASN A 56 -1.54 -2.56 -1.75
C ASN A 56 -0.19 -1.93 -1.40
N ASN A 57 0.91 -2.64 -1.64
CA ASN A 57 2.25 -2.13 -1.36
C ASN A 57 2.60 -0.94 -2.26
N ALA A 58 2.27 -1.02 -3.56
CA ALA A 58 2.48 0.09 -4.48
C ALA A 58 1.68 1.32 -4.05
N ALA A 59 0.42 1.13 -3.66
CA ALA A 59 -0.43 2.21 -3.17
C ALA A 59 0.13 2.82 -1.88
N LEU A 60 0.65 1.99 -0.97
CA LEU A 60 1.27 2.48 0.26
C LEU A 60 2.45 3.40 -0.03
N ALA A 61 3.33 3.01 -0.96
CA ALA A 61 4.46 3.86 -1.37
C ALA A 61 3.96 5.20 -1.90
N GLN A 62 2.92 5.18 -2.72
CA GLN A 62 2.34 6.40 -3.29
C GLN A 62 1.74 7.30 -2.20
N ILE A 63 1.02 6.72 -1.23
CA ILE A 63 0.46 7.46 -0.09
C ILE A 63 1.58 8.12 0.72
N LEU A 64 2.62 7.37 1.05
CA LEU A 64 3.74 7.88 1.84
C LEU A 64 4.55 8.94 1.08
N ASN A 65 4.55 8.87 -0.25
CA ASN A 65 5.14 9.88 -1.13
C ASN A 65 4.16 11.04 -1.44
N LYS A 66 2.98 11.04 -0.82
CA LYS A 66 1.94 12.05 -0.98
C LYS A 66 1.34 12.12 -2.39
N ASP A 67 1.45 11.05 -3.17
CA ASP A 67 0.85 10.93 -4.50
C ASP A 67 -0.55 10.31 -4.38
N TYR A 68 -1.47 11.06 -3.81
CA TYR A 68 -2.80 10.52 -3.44
C TYR A 68 -3.64 10.14 -4.66
N SER A 69 -3.57 10.89 -5.74
CA SER A 69 -4.28 10.57 -6.97
C SER A 69 -3.80 9.25 -7.57
N ALA A 70 -2.48 9.05 -7.61
CA ALA A 70 -1.88 7.80 -8.08
C ALA A 70 -2.26 6.64 -7.18
N ALA A 71 -2.24 6.86 -5.86
CA ALA A 71 -2.62 5.83 -4.89
C ALA A 71 -4.07 5.40 -5.07
N GLN A 72 -4.98 6.34 -5.28
CA GLN A 72 -6.40 6.04 -5.52
C GLN A 72 -6.55 5.16 -6.77
N SER A 73 -5.91 5.53 -7.86
CA SER A 73 -5.97 4.75 -9.11
C SER A 73 -5.42 3.34 -8.92
N THR A 74 -4.31 3.22 -8.20
CA THR A 74 -3.70 1.91 -7.90
C THR A 74 -4.64 1.04 -7.09
N LEU A 75 -5.23 1.58 -6.03
CA LEU A 75 -6.14 0.84 -5.15
C LEU A 75 -7.39 0.37 -5.90
N GLU A 76 -7.95 1.21 -6.75
CA GLU A 76 -9.12 0.87 -7.57
C GLU A 76 -8.82 -0.26 -8.57
N ALA A 77 -7.57 -0.43 -8.94
CA ALA A 77 -7.14 -1.44 -9.91
C ALA A 77 -6.67 -2.75 -9.27
N VAL A 78 -6.62 -2.85 -7.94
CA VAL A 78 -6.27 -4.09 -7.24
C VAL A 78 -7.32 -5.16 -7.57
N ARG A 79 -6.87 -6.31 -8.08
CA ARG A 79 -7.77 -7.37 -8.59
C ARG A 79 -8.58 -8.06 -7.51
N ALA A 80 -7.97 -8.27 -6.35
CA ALA A 80 -8.62 -8.96 -5.22
C ALA A 80 -8.49 -8.06 -3.99
N PRO A 81 -9.28 -6.97 -3.92
CA PRO A 81 -9.18 -6.04 -2.80
C PRO A 81 -9.56 -6.72 -1.50
N ASN A 82 -8.79 -6.44 -0.46
CA ASN A 82 -9.03 -6.94 0.89
C ASN A 82 -9.31 -5.77 1.84
N ALA A 83 -9.44 -6.07 3.13
CA ALA A 83 -9.70 -5.04 4.14
C ALA A 83 -8.63 -3.94 4.11
N THR A 84 -7.36 -4.31 3.94
CA THR A 84 -6.26 -3.35 3.85
C THR A 84 -6.42 -2.41 2.65
N THR A 85 -6.88 -2.94 1.50
CA THR A 85 -7.11 -2.12 0.30
C THR A 85 -8.12 -1.01 0.59
N TYR A 86 -9.26 -1.37 1.18
CA TYR A 86 -10.30 -0.39 1.50
C TYR A 86 -9.88 0.55 2.63
N TYR A 87 -9.12 0.04 3.61
CA TYR A 87 -8.56 0.89 4.66
C TYR A 87 -7.65 1.99 4.07
N MET A 88 -6.79 1.62 3.13
CA MET A 88 -5.94 2.59 2.46
C MET A 88 -6.72 3.57 1.60
N MET A 89 -7.82 3.12 0.96
CA MET A 89 -8.72 4.05 0.26
C MET A 89 -9.31 5.08 1.21
N ALA A 90 -9.65 4.66 2.43
CA ALA A 90 -10.13 5.57 3.46
C ALA A 90 -9.06 6.58 3.88
N VAL A 91 -7.80 6.14 4.00
CA VAL A 91 -6.68 7.03 4.31
C VAL A 91 -6.52 8.08 3.21
N VAL A 92 -6.54 7.67 1.94
CA VAL A 92 -6.47 8.61 0.81
C VAL A 92 -7.63 9.60 0.86
N ALA A 93 -8.84 9.12 1.16
CA ALA A 93 -10.01 9.97 1.29
C ALA A 93 -9.84 11.00 2.41
N ALA A 94 -9.31 10.59 3.56
CA ALA A 94 -9.03 11.48 4.69
C ALA A 94 -8.00 12.55 4.30
N ARG A 95 -6.96 12.17 3.59
CA ARG A 95 -5.90 13.07 3.14
C ARG A 95 -6.37 14.06 2.07
N THR A 96 -7.42 13.70 1.34
CA THR A 96 -7.99 14.55 0.29
C THR A 96 -9.31 15.19 0.71
N ASN A 97 -9.67 15.11 1.99
CA ASN A 97 -10.86 15.73 2.60
C ASN A 97 -12.18 15.25 1.97
N ASN A 98 -12.25 13.98 1.63
CA ASN A 98 -13.48 13.36 1.12
C ASN A 98 -14.13 12.53 2.23
N GLU A 99 -14.95 13.18 3.06
CA GLU A 99 -15.57 12.55 4.24
C GLU A 99 -16.43 11.35 3.89
N GLN A 100 -17.27 11.47 2.85
CA GLN A 100 -18.16 10.36 2.45
C GLN A 100 -17.36 9.12 2.08
N ALA A 101 -16.26 9.28 1.36
CA ALA A 101 -15.40 8.17 0.97
C ALA A 101 -14.66 7.58 2.17
N VAL A 102 -14.32 8.39 3.19
CA VAL A 102 -13.73 7.86 4.43
C VAL A 102 -14.68 6.83 5.04
N TYR A 103 -15.92 7.19 5.28
CA TYR A 103 -16.88 6.29 5.92
C TYR A 103 -17.23 5.09 5.03
N ALA A 104 -17.46 5.31 3.74
CA ALA A 104 -17.81 4.24 2.81
C ALA A 104 -16.72 3.17 2.75
N ASN A 105 -15.45 3.58 2.66
CA ASN A 105 -14.33 2.64 2.56
C ASN A 105 -14.05 1.95 3.90
N LEU A 106 -14.19 2.66 5.02
CA LEU A 106 -14.05 2.02 6.34
C LEU A 106 -15.14 0.97 6.58
N ARG A 107 -16.36 1.21 6.13
CA ARG A 107 -17.44 0.21 6.22
C ARG A 107 -17.12 -1.03 5.39
N LYS A 108 -16.61 -0.87 4.19
CA LYS A 108 -16.19 -1.99 3.34
C LYS A 108 -15.06 -2.77 3.98
N ALA A 109 -14.07 -2.08 4.53
CA ALA A 109 -12.95 -2.71 5.21
C ALA A 109 -13.44 -3.49 6.45
N ALA A 110 -14.32 -2.89 7.24
CA ALA A 110 -14.86 -3.53 8.45
C ALA A 110 -15.75 -4.74 8.13
N ALA A 111 -16.43 -4.72 6.99
CA ALA A 111 -17.22 -5.86 6.53
C ALA A 111 -16.34 -7.08 6.22
N LEU A 112 -15.11 -6.85 5.79
CA LEU A 112 -14.13 -7.91 5.50
C LEU A 112 -13.30 -8.29 6.73
N ASP A 113 -13.10 -7.35 7.66
CA ASP A 113 -12.33 -7.57 8.89
C ASP A 113 -12.90 -6.66 9.98
N ALA A 114 -13.65 -7.25 10.93
CA ALA A 114 -14.32 -6.51 11.98
C ALA A 114 -13.36 -5.73 12.90
N SER A 115 -12.09 -6.15 13.01
CA SER A 115 -11.09 -5.44 13.82
C SER A 115 -10.77 -4.04 13.29
N ILE A 116 -11.13 -3.76 12.05
CA ILE A 116 -10.90 -2.45 11.43
C ILE A 116 -11.61 -1.33 12.21
N LYS A 117 -12.77 -1.58 12.79
CA LYS A 117 -13.49 -0.57 13.58
C LYS A 117 -12.64 -0.06 14.74
N ASP A 118 -12.03 -0.98 15.47
CA ASP A 118 -11.19 -0.63 16.62
C ASP A 118 -9.90 0.05 16.16
N ARG A 119 -9.32 -0.42 15.07
CA ARG A 119 -8.11 0.16 14.49
C ARG A 119 -8.37 1.59 14.00
N ALA A 120 -9.47 1.83 13.30
CA ALA A 120 -9.82 3.16 12.80
C ALA A 120 -10.08 4.14 13.95
N ALA A 121 -10.67 3.68 15.06
CA ALA A 121 -10.98 4.52 16.19
C ALA A 121 -9.74 5.11 16.87
N ILE A 122 -8.60 4.44 16.79
CA ILE A 122 -7.34 4.89 17.39
C ILE A 122 -6.33 5.44 16.37
N ASP A 123 -6.64 5.36 15.07
CA ASP A 123 -5.75 5.82 14.03
C ASP A 123 -5.85 7.35 13.88
N LYS A 124 -4.71 8.03 13.99
CA LYS A 124 -4.63 9.49 13.87
C LYS A 124 -5.12 10.00 12.51
N GLU A 125 -5.05 9.17 11.46
CA GLU A 125 -5.56 9.54 10.14
C GLU A 125 -7.05 9.91 10.17
N PHE A 126 -7.82 9.33 11.10
CA PHE A 126 -9.25 9.53 11.19
C PHE A 126 -9.66 10.35 12.41
N ALA A 127 -8.71 11.08 13.04
CA ALA A 127 -8.98 11.85 14.25
C ALA A 127 -10.07 12.90 14.06
N ASN A 128 -10.23 13.44 12.85
CA ASN A 128 -11.23 14.46 12.55
C ASN A 128 -12.56 13.89 12.08
N TYR A 129 -12.72 12.56 12.10
CA TYR A 129 -13.91 11.87 11.62
C TYR A 129 -14.53 11.02 12.72
N ASN A 130 -15.85 10.94 12.71
CA ASN A 130 -16.55 10.12 13.70
C ASN A 130 -16.66 8.68 13.21
N VAL A 131 -15.59 7.90 13.43
CA VAL A 131 -15.50 6.51 12.95
C VAL A 131 -16.07 5.49 13.94
N ALA A 132 -16.58 5.94 15.09
CA ALA A 132 -17.18 5.05 16.08
C ALA A 132 -18.51 4.45 15.61
N ASN A 133 -19.18 5.09 14.67
CA ASN A 133 -20.51 4.70 14.19
C ASN A 133 -20.50 4.06 12.79
N LEU A 134 -19.47 3.31 12.49
CA LEU A 134 -19.37 2.61 11.19
C LEU A 134 -20.41 1.52 10.98
#